data_a91fd5ec509d61ba525495e282e625fe
#
_entry.id   a91fd5ec509d61ba525495e282e625fe
#
_cell.length_a   1.000
_cell.length_b   1.000
_cell.length_c   1.000
_cell.angle_alpha   90.00
_cell.angle_beta   90.00
_cell.angle_gamma   90.00
#
_symmetry.space_group_name_H-M   'P 1'
#
loop_
_entity.id
_entity.type
_entity.pdbx_description
1 polymer ?
#
loop_
_entity_poly.entity_id
_entity_poly.type
_entity_poly.pdbx_seq_one_letter_code
_entity_poly.pdbx_strand_id
1 'polypeptide(L)'
;MNNSLCLSHELYKVSNLNKSVNEFIKKGFHVEFGSKKNPHNALIYFSEGPYIELIEKSPVSKFSKSLLKLIGKQKLVDRFNNWENSKPGYFEICLETYSNNFKNEIKILNRCDQKYFITSSKRLDPKNRLLKWKLLFPIEINLPFFMTYFNIDPKPKNFVHPNGISKIKKVVYGLDKKFKNLLEDLCEDDLLFFKEGSGELDVMFDK
;
A
#
# COMPACT_ATOMS: atom_id res chain seq x y z
N MET A 1 22.01 -9.19 7.16
CA MET A 1 20.70 -9.27 6.51
C MET A 1 20.40 -7.86 6.01
N ASN A 2 20.31 -7.68 4.70
CA ASN A 2 19.87 -6.40 4.14
C ASN A 2 18.42 -6.19 4.55
N ASN A 3 18.18 -5.21 5.44
CA ASN A 3 16.84 -4.84 5.88
C ASN A 3 16.28 -3.81 4.88
N SER A 4 16.21 -4.17 3.62
CA SER A 4 15.64 -3.33 2.58
C SER A 4 14.11 -3.48 2.56
N LEU A 5 13.43 -2.42 2.15
CA LEU A 5 12.01 -2.48 1.84
C LEU A 5 11.80 -3.26 0.54
N CYS A 6 10.67 -3.95 0.43
CA CYS A 6 10.17 -4.52 -0.82
C CYS A 6 8.76 -4.00 -1.10
N LEU A 7 8.27 -4.19 -2.32
CA LEU A 7 6.92 -3.82 -2.71
C LEU A 7 5.90 -4.70 -1.97
N SER A 8 5.04 -4.09 -1.18
CA SER A 8 3.97 -4.77 -0.44
C SER A 8 2.70 -4.87 -1.24
N HIS A 9 2.21 -3.72 -1.72
CA HIS A 9 0.97 -3.65 -2.49
C HIS A 9 0.83 -2.33 -3.24
N GLU A 10 -0.04 -2.34 -4.24
CA GLU A 10 -0.50 -1.17 -4.96
C GLU A 10 -1.89 -0.77 -4.50
N LEU A 11 -2.11 0.52 -4.31
CA LEU A 11 -3.41 1.09 -4.05
C LEU A 11 -4.13 1.38 -5.37
N TYR A 12 -5.32 0.82 -5.53
CA TYR A 12 -6.19 1.02 -6.68
C TYR A 12 -7.46 1.77 -6.26
N LYS A 13 -7.59 3.01 -6.70
CA LYS A 13 -8.78 3.84 -6.44
C LYS A 13 -9.99 3.31 -7.18
N VAL A 14 -11.11 3.19 -6.46
CA VAL A 14 -12.41 2.85 -7.03
C VAL A 14 -13.47 3.87 -6.64
N SER A 15 -14.44 4.09 -7.52
CA SER A 15 -15.56 5.01 -7.24
C SER A 15 -16.66 4.37 -6.37
N ASN A 16 -16.80 3.04 -6.44
CA ASN A 16 -17.72 2.25 -5.65
C ASN A 16 -17.11 0.87 -5.41
N LEU A 17 -16.86 0.54 -4.15
CA LEU A 17 -16.14 -0.68 -3.78
C LEU A 17 -16.88 -1.94 -4.23
N ASN A 18 -18.17 -2.06 -3.93
CA ASN A 18 -18.96 -3.26 -4.27
C ASN A 18 -19.05 -3.49 -5.78
N LYS A 19 -19.28 -2.42 -6.54
CA LYS A 19 -19.31 -2.49 -8.00
C LYS A 19 -17.98 -2.95 -8.55
N SER A 20 -16.88 -2.36 -8.09
CA SER A 20 -15.54 -2.71 -8.56
C SER A 20 -15.12 -4.12 -8.15
N VAL A 21 -15.46 -4.58 -6.94
CA VAL A 21 -15.27 -5.99 -6.55
C VAL A 21 -15.93 -6.93 -7.56
N ASN A 22 -17.20 -6.67 -7.91
CA ASN A 22 -17.92 -7.49 -8.91
C ASN A 22 -17.27 -7.43 -10.29
N GLU A 23 -16.75 -6.26 -10.70
CA GLU A 23 -16.03 -6.10 -11.98
C GLU A 23 -14.71 -6.91 -12.00
N PHE A 24 -13.94 -6.89 -10.92
CA PHE A 24 -12.71 -7.70 -10.81
C PHE A 24 -13.01 -9.20 -10.75
N ILE A 25 -14.08 -9.61 -10.05
CA ILE A 25 -14.53 -11.01 -10.07
C ILE A 25 -14.92 -11.46 -11.49
N LYS A 26 -15.66 -10.62 -12.24
CA LYS A 26 -15.98 -10.91 -13.66
C LYS A 26 -14.74 -10.99 -14.56
N LYS A 27 -13.66 -10.29 -14.22
CA LYS A 27 -12.35 -10.40 -14.89
C LYS A 27 -11.56 -11.63 -14.44
N GLY A 28 -12.14 -12.48 -13.60
CA GLY A 28 -11.55 -13.72 -13.12
C GLY A 28 -10.57 -13.57 -11.97
N PHE A 29 -10.59 -12.45 -11.24
CA PHE A 29 -9.84 -12.32 -10.00
C PHE A 29 -10.64 -12.85 -8.80
N HIS A 30 -9.97 -13.46 -7.85
CA HIS A 30 -10.51 -13.68 -6.51
C HIS A 30 -10.29 -12.43 -5.68
N VAL A 31 -11.36 -11.89 -5.12
CA VAL A 31 -11.33 -10.63 -4.34
C VAL A 31 -11.87 -10.89 -2.95
N GLU A 32 -11.12 -10.49 -1.93
CA GLU A 32 -11.51 -10.61 -0.52
C GLU A 32 -11.74 -9.22 0.07
N PHE A 33 -12.90 -8.99 0.71
CA PHE A 33 -13.10 -7.75 1.47
C PHE A 33 -12.13 -7.69 2.67
N GLY A 34 -11.65 -6.49 3.00
CA GLY A 34 -10.72 -6.30 4.11
C GLY A 34 -11.31 -6.64 5.48
N SER A 35 -12.65 -6.59 5.62
CA SER A 35 -13.37 -6.98 6.84
C SER A 35 -14.77 -7.50 6.51
N LYS A 36 -15.36 -8.30 7.44
CA LYS A 36 -16.73 -8.81 7.28
C LYS A 36 -17.81 -7.72 7.36
N LYS A 37 -17.57 -6.70 8.19
CA LYS A 37 -18.56 -5.64 8.45
C LYS A 37 -18.02 -4.31 7.95
N ASN A 38 -18.83 -3.60 7.16
CA ASN A 38 -18.54 -2.27 6.63
C ASN A 38 -17.12 -2.15 6.05
N PRO A 39 -16.73 -3.01 5.08
CA PRO A 39 -15.41 -2.95 4.48
C PRO A 39 -15.22 -1.61 3.75
N HIS A 40 -14.09 -0.97 3.97
CA HIS A 40 -13.68 0.23 3.24
C HIS A 40 -12.69 -0.08 2.12
N ASN A 41 -12.19 -1.32 2.08
CA ASN A 41 -11.26 -1.84 1.08
C ASN A 41 -11.58 -3.29 0.71
N ALA A 42 -11.02 -3.73 -0.42
CA ALA A 42 -10.99 -5.12 -0.83
C ALA A 42 -9.61 -5.45 -1.41
N LEU A 43 -9.21 -6.70 -1.34
CA LEU A 43 -7.85 -7.15 -1.57
C LEU A 43 -7.83 -8.23 -2.64
N ILE A 44 -6.91 -8.12 -3.58
CA ILE A 44 -6.61 -9.14 -4.58
C ILE A 44 -5.24 -9.69 -4.21
N TYR A 45 -5.23 -10.76 -3.43
CA TYR A 45 -4.01 -11.42 -3.00
C TYR A 45 -3.50 -12.41 -4.04
N PHE A 46 -2.20 -12.44 -4.22
CA PHE A 46 -1.48 -13.51 -4.92
C PHE A 46 -0.80 -14.43 -3.89
N SER A 47 -0.40 -15.64 -4.28
CA SER A 47 0.34 -16.54 -3.40
C SER A 47 1.69 -15.99 -2.99
N GLU A 48 2.31 -15.24 -3.89
CA GLU A 48 3.65 -14.64 -3.73
C GLU A 48 3.65 -13.20 -4.22
N GLY A 49 4.61 -12.42 -3.73
CA GLY A 49 4.80 -11.03 -4.14
C GLY A 49 3.74 -10.06 -3.61
N PRO A 50 3.65 -8.88 -4.19
CA PRO A 50 2.73 -7.83 -3.77
C PRO A 50 1.27 -8.18 -4.08
N TYR A 51 0.33 -7.41 -3.51
CA TYR A 51 -1.11 -7.56 -3.74
C TYR A 51 -1.73 -6.22 -4.12
N ILE A 52 -2.97 -6.23 -4.64
CA ILE A 52 -3.70 -5.00 -4.97
C ILE A 52 -4.71 -4.72 -3.88
N GLU A 53 -4.74 -3.47 -3.38
CA GLU A 53 -5.75 -2.97 -2.46
C GLU A 53 -6.72 -2.03 -3.18
N LEU A 54 -7.96 -2.46 -3.37
CA LEU A 54 -9.04 -1.63 -3.88
C LEU A 54 -9.56 -0.73 -2.76
N ILE A 55 -9.55 0.59 -2.97
CA ILE A 55 -9.94 1.56 -1.95
C ILE A 55 -10.94 2.58 -2.49
N GLU A 56 -12.11 2.69 -1.84
CA GLU A 56 -13.12 3.69 -2.19
C GLU A 56 -12.89 5.01 -1.44
N LYS A 57 -12.64 4.91 -0.12
CA LYS A 57 -12.46 6.05 0.78
C LYS A 57 -11.26 5.82 1.68
N SER A 58 -10.68 6.90 2.15
CA SER A 58 -9.66 6.82 3.20
C SER A 58 -10.21 6.07 4.43
N PRO A 59 -9.39 5.24 5.10
CA PRO A 59 -9.78 4.56 6.34
C PRO A 59 -9.98 5.52 7.52
N VAL A 60 -9.67 6.81 7.34
CA VAL A 60 -9.71 7.84 8.40
C VAL A 60 -10.97 8.68 8.28
N SER A 61 -11.80 8.68 9.33
CA SER A 61 -13.03 9.46 9.36
C SER A 61 -12.77 10.97 9.31
N LYS A 62 -13.79 11.76 8.89
CA LYS A 62 -13.72 13.23 8.90
C LYS A 62 -13.39 13.78 10.28
N PHE A 63 -13.98 13.22 11.33
CA PHE A 63 -13.71 13.60 12.72
C PHE A 63 -12.23 13.34 13.10
N SER A 64 -11.71 12.14 12.78
CA SER A 64 -10.30 11.79 13.02
C SER A 64 -9.35 12.70 12.24
N LYS A 65 -9.69 13.06 10.98
CA LYS A 65 -8.91 14.03 10.20
C LYS A 65 -8.85 15.39 10.89
N SER A 66 -9.98 15.88 11.43
CA SER A 66 -10.02 17.15 12.17
C SER A 66 -9.14 17.10 13.42
N LEU A 67 -9.17 16.01 14.17
CA LEU A 67 -8.30 15.82 15.33
C LEU A 67 -6.81 15.79 14.95
N LEU A 68 -6.46 15.07 13.88
CA LEU A 68 -5.10 15.03 13.35
C LEU A 68 -4.59 16.43 12.96
N LYS A 69 -5.44 17.29 12.38
CA LYS A 69 -5.09 18.68 12.09
C LYS A 69 -4.78 19.47 13.35
N LEU A 70 -5.62 19.36 14.38
CA LEU A 70 -5.43 20.05 15.67
C LEU A 70 -4.08 19.71 16.34
N ILE A 71 -3.60 18.49 16.18
CA ILE A 71 -2.31 18.03 16.73
C ILE A 71 -1.15 18.19 15.73
N GLY A 72 -1.29 19.07 14.73
CA GLY A 72 -0.21 19.43 13.80
C GLY A 72 0.11 18.39 12.73
N LYS A 73 -0.77 17.38 12.49
CA LYS A 73 -0.56 16.33 11.48
C LYS A 73 -1.27 16.64 10.16
N GLN A 74 -1.27 17.89 9.73
CA GLN A 74 -1.93 18.34 8.49
C GLN A 74 -1.46 17.53 7.25
N LYS A 75 -0.15 17.33 7.09
CA LYS A 75 0.41 16.60 5.94
C LYS A 75 -0.09 15.15 5.81
N LEU A 76 -0.32 14.48 6.94
CA LEU A 76 -0.93 13.14 6.92
C LEU A 76 -2.40 13.21 6.46
N VAL A 77 -3.12 14.25 6.88
CA VAL A 77 -4.50 14.49 6.41
C VAL A 77 -4.52 14.81 4.91
N ASP A 78 -3.55 15.57 4.41
CA ASP A 78 -3.42 15.89 2.98
C ASP A 78 -3.21 14.60 2.16
N ARG A 79 -2.37 13.67 2.62
CA ARG A 79 -2.20 12.34 1.99
C ARG A 79 -3.53 11.58 1.92
N PHE A 80 -4.27 11.49 3.03
CA PHE A 80 -5.58 10.82 3.03
C PHE A 80 -6.63 11.52 2.16
N ASN A 81 -6.57 12.84 2.04
CA ASN A 81 -7.41 13.58 1.11
C ASN A 81 -7.04 13.29 -0.35
N ASN A 82 -5.73 13.18 -0.66
CA ASN A 82 -5.27 12.77 -1.98
C ASN A 82 -5.79 11.36 -2.34
N TRP A 83 -5.76 10.42 -1.39
CA TRP A 83 -6.33 9.07 -1.61
C TRP A 83 -7.82 9.11 -1.95
N GLU A 84 -8.60 10.00 -1.28
CA GLU A 84 -10.03 10.16 -1.56
C GLU A 84 -10.28 10.79 -2.92
N ASN A 85 -9.43 11.73 -3.34
CA ASN A 85 -9.61 12.54 -4.55
C ASN A 85 -8.85 12.00 -5.77
N SER A 86 -8.09 10.92 -5.63
CA SER A 86 -7.40 10.27 -6.74
C SER A 86 -8.40 9.81 -7.81
N LYS A 87 -7.97 9.86 -9.06
CA LYS A 87 -8.73 9.29 -10.18
C LYS A 87 -8.81 7.77 -10.04
N PRO A 88 -9.87 7.11 -10.54
CA PRO A 88 -9.94 5.66 -10.58
C PRO A 88 -8.71 5.06 -11.29
N GLY A 89 -8.15 4.00 -10.72
CA GLY A 89 -6.93 3.35 -11.20
C GLY A 89 -5.86 3.25 -10.11
N TYR A 90 -4.70 2.77 -10.49
CA TYR A 90 -3.52 2.73 -9.61
C TYR A 90 -3.05 4.13 -9.28
N PHE A 91 -2.69 4.42 -8.02
CA PHE A 91 -2.33 5.78 -7.63
C PHE A 91 -1.26 5.89 -6.55
N GLU A 92 -0.94 4.83 -5.82
CA GLU A 92 0.10 4.82 -4.80
C GLU A 92 0.61 3.40 -4.58
N ILE A 93 1.82 3.26 -4.03
CA ILE A 93 2.39 1.99 -3.59
C ILE A 93 2.72 2.02 -2.09
N CYS A 94 2.68 0.85 -1.48
CA CYS A 94 3.19 0.62 -0.14
C CYS A 94 4.44 -0.25 -0.20
N LEU A 95 5.48 0.13 0.52
CA LEU A 95 6.66 -0.69 0.70
C LEU A 95 6.61 -1.40 2.05
N GLU A 96 7.11 -2.64 2.13
CA GLU A 96 7.08 -3.46 3.33
C GLU A 96 8.50 -3.76 3.82
N THR A 97 8.75 -3.59 5.12
CA THR A 97 10.00 -4.02 5.73
C THR A 97 9.91 -5.45 6.24
N TYR A 98 10.99 -6.21 6.13
CA TYR A 98 11.12 -7.55 6.73
C TYR A 98 11.28 -7.53 8.26
N SER A 99 11.23 -6.35 8.86
CA SER A 99 11.35 -6.14 10.30
C SER A 99 9.97 -5.84 10.92
N ASN A 100 9.83 -6.05 12.23
CA ASN A 100 8.65 -5.62 12.99
C ASN A 100 8.71 -4.14 13.43
N ASN A 101 9.69 -3.39 12.95
CA ASN A 101 9.91 -1.97 13.23
C ASN A 101 10.62 -1.31 12.06
N PHE A 102 10.76 0.02 12.10
CA PHE A 102 11.34 0.85 11.02
C PHE A 102 12.70 1.44 11.39
N LYS A 103 13.53 0.77 12.20
CA LYS A 103 14.79 1.36 12.69
C LYS A 103 15.74 1.78 11.57
N ASN A 104 15.89 0.96 10.54
CA ASN A 104 16.79 1.25 9.43
C ASN A 104 16.21 2.30 8.50
N GLU A 105 14.93 2.20 8.18
CA GLU A 105 14.20 3.15 7.34
C GLU A 105 14.22 4.54 7.97
N ILE A 106 14.01 4.64 9.28
CA ILE A 106 14.10 5.88 10.06
C ILE A 106 15.52 6.46 9.98
N LYS A 107 16.56 5.63 10.10
CA LYS A 107 17.96 6.10 9.99
C LYS A 107 18.23 6.73 8.62
N ILE A 108 17.75 6.11 7.55
CA ILE A 108 17.90 6.61 6.18
C ILE A 108 17.08 7.88 5.97
N LEU A 109 15.80 7.89 6.37
CA LEU A 109 14.94 9.07 6.27
C LEU A 109 15.53 10.27 7.01
N ASN A 110 16.04 10.09 8.24
CA ASN A 110 16.66 11.16 9.02
C ASN A 110 17.95 11.69 8.36
N ARG A 111 18.76 10.83 7.74
CA ARG A 111 19.95 11.23 6.98
C ARG A 111 19.62 12.12 5.78
N CYS A 112 18.42 11.94 5.22
CA CYS A 112 17.90 12.71 4.09
C CYS A 112 16.92 13.82 4.53
N ASP A 113 16.91 14.22 5.80
CA ASP A 113 16.00 15.24 6.38
C ASP A 113 14.51 14.99 6.12
N GLN A 114 14.12 13.73 5.91
CA GLN A 114 12.73 13.35 5.69
C GLN A 114 12.02 13.12 7.02
N LYS A 115 11.01 13.94 7.30
CA LYS A 115 10.11 13.77 8.45
C LYS A 115 9.06 12.69 8.15
N TYR A 116 8.54 12.04 9.18
CA TYR A 116 7.58 10.93 9.05
C TYR A 116 6.61 10.86 10.23
N PHE A 117 5.52 10.10 10.04
CA PHE A 117 4.60 9.69 11.11
C PHE A 117 4.56 8.18 11.19
N ILE A 118 4.53 7.64 12.42
CA ILE A 118 4.35 6.21 12.65
C ILE A 118 3.03 5.99 13.40
N THR A 119 2.30 4.97 13.00
CA THR A 119 1.10 4.51 13.67
C THR A 119 1.01 2.99 13.67
N SER A 120 0.31 2.43 14.66
CA SER A 120 -0.04 1.02 14.67
C SER A 120 -1.44 0.83 14.11
N SER A 121 -1.64 -0.24 13.37
CA SER A 121 -2.92 -0.60 12.80
C SER A 121 -3.30 -2.05 13.11
N LYS A 122 -4.59 -2.33 13.10
CA LYS A 122 -5.14 -3.67 13.30
C LYS A 122 -6.49 -3.82 12.62
N ARG A 123 -6.81 -5.02 12.14
CA ARG A 123 -8.14 -5.36 11.63
C ARG A 123 -8.46 -6.84 11.87
N LEU A 124 -9.74 -7.17 11.94
CA LEU A 124 -10.21 -8.55 11.81
C LEU A 124 -10.45 -8.83 10.33
N ASP A 125 -9.77 -9.84 9.80
CA ASP A 125 -10.01 -10.30 8.45
C ASP A 125 -11.32 -11.13 8.34
N PRO A 126 -11.78 -11.49 7.12
CA PRO A 126 -12.97 -12.33 6.94
C PRO A 126 -12.90 -13.70 7.62
N LYS A 127 -11.70 -14.21 7.91
CA LYS A 127 -11.47 -15.48 8.64
C LYS A 127 -11.40 -15.28 10.17
N ASN A 128 -11.76 -14.08 10.69
CA ASN A 128 -11.69 -13.68 12.10
C ASN A 128 -10.26 -13.70 12.68
N ARG A 129 -9.22 -13.58 11.86
CA ARG A 129 -7.84 -13.44 12.34
C ARG A 129 -7.57 -11.97 12.65
N LEU A 130 -6.98 -11.69 13.81
CA LEU A 130 -6.57 -10.33 14.17
C LEU A 130 -5.21 -10.03 13.54
N LEU A 131 -5.23 -9.32 12.43
CA LEU A 131 -4.03 -8.81 11.77
C LEU A 131 -3.57 -7.54 12.47
N LYS A 132 -2.25 -7.43 12.69
CA LYS A 132 -1.60 -6.25 13.30
C LYS A 132 -0.36 -5.89 12.49
N TRP A 133 -0.15 -4.59 12.27
CA TRP A 133 1.03 -4.06 11.59
C TRP A 133 1.29 -2.62 12.03
N LYS A 134 2.42 -2.07 11.62
CA LYS A 134 2.73 -0.65 11.79
C LYS A 134 2.80 0.01 10.42
N LEU A 135 2.51 1.29 10.37
CA LEU A 135 2.61 2.13 9.18
C LEU A 135 3.56 3.28 9.47
N LEU A 136 4.38 3.62 8.50
CA LEU A 136 5.22 4.81 8.50
C LEU A 136 4.85 5.63 7.25
N PHE A 137 4.45 6.87 7.48
CA PHE A 137 4.10 7.83 6.43
C PHE A 137 5.16 8.92 6.36
N PRO A 138 6.02 8.97 5.32
CA PRO A 138 6.81 10.16 5.07
C PRO A 138 5.90 11.38 4.94
N ILE A 139 6.35 12.55 5.44
CA ILE A 139 5.60 13.82 5.31
C ILE A 139 5.51 14.23 3.85
N GLU A 140 6.55 13.96 3.08
CA GLU A 140 6.54 14.15 1.64
C GLU A 140 5.57 13.15 0.98
N ILE A 141 4.49 13.68 0.42
CA ILE A 141 3.39 12.88 -0.11
C ILE A 141 3.73 12.16 -1.43
N ASN A 142 4.78 12.58 -2.12
CA ASN A 142 5.28 11.94 -3.33
C ASN A 142 6.19 10.72 -3.03
N LEU A 143 6.50 10.48 -1.75
CA LEU A 143 7.16 9.26 -1.32
C LEU A 143 6.12 8.20 -0.96
N PRO A 144 6.34 6.93 -1.30
CA PRO A 144 5.51 5.82 -0.84
C PRO A 144 5.39 5.80 0.68
N PHE A 145 4.34 5.21 1.21
CA PHE A 145 4.29 4.88 2.64
C PHE A 145 4.83 3.47 2.87
N PHE A 146 5.21 3.20 4.13
CA PHE A 146 5.81 1.92 4.49
C PHE A 146 4.95 1.18 5.51
N MET A 147 5.03 -0.15 5.49
CA MET A 147 4.42 -1.01 6.49
C MET A 147 5.40 -2.06 7.02
N THR A 148 5.16 -2.56 8.23
CA THR A 148 5.73 -3.84 8.66
C THR A 148 4.87 -4.96 8.12
N TYR A 149 5.43 -6.17 7.97
CA TYR A 149 4.62 -7.34 7.67
C TYR A 149 3.51 -7.55 8.72
N PHE A 150 2.47 -8.25 8.34
CA PHE A 150 1.42 -8.66 9.26
C PHE A 150 1.95 -9.70 10.25
N ASN A 151 1.45 -9.66 11.50
CA ASN A 151 1.74 -10.70 12.49
C ASN A 151 1.28 -12.12 12.08
N ILE A 152 0.36 -12.20 11.13
CA ILE A 152 -0.15 -13.43 10.51
C ILE A 152 -0.26 -13.15 9.01
N ASP A 153 0.38 -13.97 8.18
CA ASP A 153 0.28 -13.84 6.73
C ASP A 153 -1.16 -14.10 6.25
N PRO A 154 -1.83 -13.11 5.64
CA PRO A 154 -3.19 -13.26 5.14
C PRO A 154 -3.27 -13.93 3.76
N LYS A 155 -2.15 -14.02 3.02
CA LYS A 155 -2.13 -14.47 1.62
C LYS A 155 -2.55 -15.94 1.49
N PRO A 156 -3.23 -16.31 0.40
CA PRO A 156 -3.50 -17.71 0.08
C PRO A 156 -2.19 -18.40 -0.33
N LYS A 157 -2.06 -19.68 -0.03
CA LYS A 157 -0.93 -20.50 -0.49
C LYS A 157 -1.33 -21.33 -1.70
N ASN A 158 -0.40 -21.47 -2.66
CA ASN A 158 -0.59 -22.31 -3.87
C ASN A 158 -1.89 -21.94 -4.63
N PHE A 159 -2.10 -20.65 -4.84
CA PHE A 159 -3.32 -20.11 -5.41
C PHE A 159 -3.04 -19.42 -6.74
N VAL A 160 -3.87 -19.70 -7.73
CA VAL A 160 -3.89 -19.01 -9.04
C VAL A 160 -5.30 -18.49 -9.25
N HIS A 161 -5.43 -17.29 -9.76
CA HIS A 161 -6.73 -16.69 -10.07
C HIS A 161 -7.42 -17.43 -11.23
N PRO A 162 -8.77 -17.48 -11.28
CA PRO A 162 -9.52 -18.09 -12.37
C PRO A 162 -9.13 -17.62 -13.79
N ASN A 163 -8.60 -16.39 -13.91
CA ASN A 163 -8.10 -15.85 -15.18
C ASN A 163 -6.66 -16.31 -15.54
N GLY A 164 -6.07 -17.18 -14.74
CA GLY A 164 -4.70 -17.70 -14.93
C GLY A 164 -3.59 -16.81 -14.41
N ILE A 165 -3.89 -15.62 -13.88
CA ILE A 165 -2.88 -14.72 -13.31
C ILE A 165 -2.44 -15.29 -11.96
N SER A 166 -1.12 -15.47 -11.79
CA SER A 166 -0.51 -16.05 -10.59
C SER A 166 0.17 -15.02 -9.70
N LYS A 167 0.70 -13.95 -10.28
CA LYS A 167 1.45 -12.89 -9.56
C LYS A 167 1.52 -11.59 -10.34
N ILE A 168 1.96 -10.54 -9.66
CA ILE A 168 2.43 -9.30 -10.30
C ILE A 168 3.86 -9.54 -10.75
N LYS A 169 4.15 -9.25 -12.02
CA LYS A 169 5.44 -9.48 -12.66
C LYS A 169 6.35 -8.27 -12.59
N LYS A 170 5.76 -7.09 -12.70
CA LYS A 170 6.51 -5.84 -12.74
C LYS A 170 5.63 -4.67 -12.35
N VAL A 171 6.19 -3.75 -11.58
CA VAL A 171 5.59 -2.45 -11.26
C VAL A 171 6.57 -1.36 -11.63
N VAL A 172 6.11 -0.37 -12.39
CA VAL A 172 6.90 0.84 -12.73
C VAL A 172 6.24 2.03 -12.05
N TYR A 173 6.96 2.67 -11.13
CA TYR A 173 6.48 3.81 -10.34
C TYR A 173 7.15 5.10 -10.78
N GLY A 174 6.34 6.11 -11.11
CA GLY A 174 6.79 7.46 -11.41
C GLY A 174 7.23 8.20 -10.16
N LEU A 175 8.49 8.59 -10.09
CA LEU A 175 9.11 9.20 -8.92
C LEU A 175 9.79 10.51 -9.29
N ASP A 176 9.62 11.55 -8.46
CA ASP A 176 10.42 12.77 -8.58
C ASP A 176 11.91 12.43 -8.43
N LYS A 177 12.71 12.85 -9.40
CA LYS A 177 14.15 12.58 -9.50
C LYS A 177 14.92 12.85 -8.19
N LYS A 178 14.49 13.87 -7.41
CA LYS A 178 15.14 14.20 -6.13
C LYS A 178 15.03 13.09 -5.08
N PHE A 179 14.07 12.16 -5.19
CA PHE A 179 13.88 11.05 -4.25
C PHE A 179 14.43 9.72 -4.75
N LYS A 180 14.97 9.66 -5.97
CA LYS A 180 15.45 8.43 -6.56
C LYS A 180 16.50 7.74 -5.68
N ASN A 181 17.57 8.44 -5.32
CA ASN A 181 18.64 7.89 -4.47
C ASN A 181 18.12 7.45 -3.10
N LEU A 182 17.18 8.21 -2.52
CA LEU A 182 16.55 7.85 -1.24
C LEU A 182 15.82 6.52 -1.32
N LEU A 183 15.02 6.29 -2.38
CA LEU A 183 14.28 5.04 -2.53
C LEU A 183 15.18 3.88 -2.95
N GLU A 184 16.23 4.11 -3.73
CA GLU A 184 17.24 3.10 -4.04
C GLU A 184 18.02 2.66 -2.79
N ASP A 185 18.27 3.57 -1.82
CA ASP A 185 18.86 3.23 -0.52
C ASP A 185 17.90 2.46 0.40
N LEU A 186 16.59 2.64 0.22
CA LEU A 186 15.55 2.05 1.07
C LEU A 186 14.99 0.72 0.55
N CYS A 187 14.94 0.55 -0.76
CA CYS A 187 14.22 -0.53 -1.42
C CYS A 187 15.13 -1.38 -2.30
N GLU A 188 15.07 -2.69 -2.09
CA GLU A 188 15.71 -3.70 -2.95
C GLU A 188 14.63 -4.70 -3.37
N ASP A 189 14.12 -4.54 -4.61
CA ASP A 189 13.02 -5.35 -5.12
C ASP A 189 13.12 -5.52 -6.64
N ASP A 190 13.21 -6.75 -7.11
CA ASP A 190 13.32 -7.10 -8.52
C ASP A 190 12.04 -6.82 -9.33
N LEU A 191 10.92 -6.57 -8.64
CA LEU A 191 9.63 -6.28 -9.28
C LEU A 191 9.36 -4.78 -9.44
N LEU A 192 10.02 -3.91 -8.63
CA LEU A 192 9.76 -2.49 -8.57
C LEU A 192 10.82 -1.67 -9.31
N PHE A 193 10.38 -0.93 -10.29
CA PHE A 193 11.22 -0.06 -11.11
C PHE A 193 10.80 1.40 -10.96
N PHE A 194 11.77 2.29 -10.82
CA PHE A 194 11.51 3.73 -10.75
C PHE A 194 11.77 4.39 -12.10
N LYS A 195 10.83 5.21 -12.55
CA LYS A 195 11.00 6.14 -13.68
C LYS A 195 10.82 7.58 -13.19
N GLU A 196 11.32 8.56 -13.92
CA GLU A 196 11.03 9.97 -13.63
C GLU A 196 9.53 10.23 -13.87
N GLY A 197 8.87 10.87 -12.87
CA GLY A 197 7.43 11.09 -12.89
C GLY A 197 6.90 11.64 -11.57
N SER A 198 5.58 11.60 -11.41
CA SER A 198 4.86 12.20 -10.26
C SER A 198 3.80 11.28 -9.64
N GLY A 199 4.10 9.97 -9.55
CA GLY A 199 3.20 8.98 -8.94
C GLY A 199 2.42 8.11 -9.94
N GLU A 200 2.75 8.20 -11.24
CA GLU A 200 2.17 7.31 -12.25
C GLU A 200 2.58 5.87 -11.97
N LEU A 201 1.66 4.94 -12.17
CA LEU A 201 1.85 3.54 -11.82
C LEU A 201 1.42 2.63 -12.97
N ASP A 202 2.36 1.81 -13.45
CA ASP A 202 2.12 0.76 -14.44
C ASP A 202 2.33 -0.61 -13.78
N VAL A 203 1.33 -1.48 -13.82
CA VAL A 203 1.35 -2.82 -13.22
C VAL A 203 1.21 -3.87 -14.30
N MET A 204 2.13 -4.81 -14.35
CA MET A 204 2.14 -5.94 -15.28
C MET A 204 1.97 -7.25 -14.53
N PHE A 205 1.16 -8.15 -15.07
CA PHE A 205 0.87 -9.44 -14.49
C PHE A 205 1.59 -10.58 -15.22
N ASP A 206 1.81 -11.66 -14.49
CA ASP A 206 2.25 -12.95 -15.03
C ASP A 206 1.07 -13.92 -15.05
N LYS A 207 0.94 -14.65 -16.16
CA LYS A 207 -0.10 -15.68 -16.37
C LYS A 207 0.49 -17.06 -16.24
#